data_03bce082fb2201f06b53b9b0443a79ed
#
_entry.id   03bce082fb2201f06b53b9b0443a79ed
#
_cell.length_a   1.000
_cell.length_b   1.000
_cell.length_c   1.000
_cell.angle_alpha   90.00
_cell.angle_beta   90.00
_cell.angle_gamma   90.00
#
_symmetry.space_group_name_H-M   'P 1'
#
loop_
_entity.id
_entity.type
_entity.pdbx_description
1 polymer ?
#
loop_
_entity_poly.entity_id
_entity_poly.type
_entity_poly.pdbx_seq_one_letter_code
_entity_poly.pdbx_strand_id
1 'polypeptide(L)'
;MGHVRVTIRIANPARRQEAVEVDGALVDTGATWTTLPRDIADRLGLDIVDQVQTETAAGEISVDHSFALVEYDGKQSVSDVLINDHLREVLVGVVTLEGLRLAVDPRSGRLVDTKLLLM
;
A
#
# COMPACT_ATOMS: atom_id res chain seq x y z
N MET A 1 -1.19 1.10 -22.18
CA MET A 1 -0.85 1.79 -20.94
C MET A 1 0.01 0.92 -20.08
N GLY A 2 1.14 1.45 -19.67
CA GLY A 2 2.02 0.74 -18.77
C GLY A 2 1.53 0.85 -17.32
N HIS A 3 1.97 -0.09 -16.52
CA HIS A 3 1.77 -0.05 -15.08
C HIS A 3 3.04 0.46 -14.42
N VAL A 4 2.89 1.22 -13.34
CA VAL A 4 4.02 1.65 -12.53
C VAL A 4 4.24 0.58 -11.47
N ARG A 5 5.44 0.00 -11.46
CA ARG A 5 5.84 -0.97 -10.44
C ARG A 5 7.05 -0.45 -9.71
N VAL A 6 7.07 -0.65 -8.41
CA VAL A 6 8.13 -0.11 -7.56
C VAL A 6 8.58 -1.15 -6.55
N THR A 7 9.77 -0.96 -6.01
CA THR A 7 10.27 -1.75 -4.89
C THR A 7 10.03 -0.95 -3.62
N ILE A 8 9.31 -1.53 -2.68
CA ILE A 8 9.01 -0.91 -1.38
C ILE A 8 9.39 -1.86 -0.26
N ARG A 9 9.49 -1.32 0.94
CA ARG A 9 9.64 -2.12 2.16
C ARG A 9 8.39 -1.92 2.99
N ILE A 10 7.90 -3.01 3.55
CA ILE A 10 6.70 -2.98 4.39
C ILE A 10 7.05 -3.60 5.74
N ALA A 11 6.61 -2.98 6.82
CA ALA A 11 6.86 -3.46 8.16
C ALA A 11 5.62 -3.30 9.02
N ASN A 12 5.59 -4.11 10.08
CA ASN A 12 4.66 -3.86 11.17
C ASN A 12 5.09 -2.58 11.87
N PRO A 13 4.22 -1.60 12.10
CA PRO A 13 4.62 -0.37 12.75
C PRO A 13 5.27 -0.57 14.13
N ALA A 14 4.95 -1.68 14.81
CA ALA A 14 5.53 -2.02 16.11
C ALA A 14 6.90 -2.69 15.98
N ARG A 15 7.28 -3.13 14.78
CA ARG A 15 8.55 -3.84 14.54
C ARG A 15 9.18 -3.33 13.25
N ARG A 16 9.56 -2.06 13.24
CA ARG A 16 9.99 -1.34 12.04
C ARG A 16 11.25 -1.93 11.39
N GLN A 17 12.09 -2.60 12.15
CA GLN A 17 13.33 -3.17 11.64
C GLN A 17 13.13 -4.52 10.96
N GLU A 18 11.97 -5.14 11.15
CA GLU A 18 11.67 -6.45 10.56
C GLU A 18 10.83 -6.25 9.29
N ALA A 19 11.34 -5.47 8.37
CA ALA A 19 10.64 -5.15 7.14
C ALA A 19 10.81 -6.24 6.10
N VAL A 20 9.80 -6.39 5.26
CA VAL A 20 9.84 -7.26 4.08
C VAL A 20 10.00 -6.38 2.86
N GLU A 21 10.96 -6.70 2.00
CA GLU A 21 11.11 -6.02 0.73
C GLU A 21 10.17 -6.64 -0.29
N VAL A 22 9.44 -5.78 -0.99
CA VAL A 22 8.50 -6.20 -2.03
C VAL A 22 8.94 -5.60 -3.35
N ASP A 23 9.40 -6.47 -4.26
CA ASP A 23 9.75 -6.06 -5.62
C ASP A 23 8.50 -6.08 -6.48
N GLY A 24 8.38 -5.08 -7.34
CA GLY A 24 7.30 -5.05 -8.32
C GLY A 24 5.93 -4.78 -7.72
N ALA A 25 5.85 -4.08 -6.60
CA ALA A 25 4.55 -3.63 -6.08
C ALA A 25 3.88 -2.74 -7.13
N LEU A 26 2.61 -3.01 -7.40
CA LEU A 26 1.86 -2.28 -8.42
C LEU A 26 1.27 -1.01 -7.83
N VAL A 27 1.59 0.13 -8.42
CA VAL A 27 0.98 1.40 -8.03
C VAL A 27 -0.38 1.49 -8.72
N ASP A 28 -1.43 1.58 -7.92
CA ASP A 28 -2.82 1.61 -8.41
C ASP A 28 -3.50 2.87 -7.89
N THR A 29 -3.52 3.90 -8.74
CA THR A 29 -4.15 5.19 -8.37
C THR A 29 -5.67 5.12 -8.34
N GLY A 30 -6.26 4.02 -8.80
CA GLY A 30 -7.68 3.75 -8.64
C GLY A 30 -8.04 3.17 -7.29
N ALA A 31 -7.06 2.70 -6.51
CA ALA A 31 -7.28 2.15 -5.18
C ALA A 31 -7.04 3.23 -4.13
N THR A 32 -7.95 3.34 -3.17
CA THR A 32 -7.80 4.31 -2.07
C THR A 32 -6.72 3.86 -1.10
N TRP A 33 -6.84 2.65 -0.59
CA TRP A 33 -5.88 2.09 0.38
C TRP A 33 -5.01 1.03 -0.27
N THR A 34 -3.78 0.93 0.20
CA THR A 34 -2.86 -0.15 -0.16
C THR A 34 -3.46 -1.48 0.26
N THR A 35 -3.32 -2.49 -0.60
CA THR A 35 -3.85 -3.81 -0.35
C THR A 35 -2.72 -4.82 -0.37
N LEU A 36 -2.70 -5.69 0.64
CA LEU A 36 -1.67 -6.71 0.82
C LEU A 36 -2.24 -8.10 0.68
N PRO A 37 -1.48 -9.04 0.09
CA PRO A 37 -1.81 -10.46 0.19
C PRO A 37 -1.71 -10.94 1.65
N ARG A 38 -2.48 -11.97 1.97
CA ARG A 38 -2.51 -12.53 3.33
C ARG A 38 -1.14 -13.00 3.80
N ASP A 39 -0.35 -13.61 2.95
CA ASP A 39 0.95 -14.14 3.33
C ASP A 39 1.90 -13.06 3.81
N ILE A 40 1.88 -11.89 3.19
CA ILE A 40 2.71 -10.77 3.63
C ILE A 40 2.22 -10.25 4.98
N ALA A 41 0.92 -10.08 5.15
CA ALA A 41 0.34 -9.63 6.41
C ALA A 41 0.71 -10.60 7.55
N ASP A 42 0.64 -11.90 7.29
CA ASP A 42 0.99 -12.92 8.29
C ASP A 42 2.47 -12.88 8.64
N ARG A 43 3.35 -12.75 7.63
CA ARG A 43 4.79 -12.66 7.87
C ARG A 43 5.15 -11.46 8.74
N LEU A 44 4.42 -10.36 8.57
CA LEU A 44 4.65 -9.13 9.34
C LEU A 44 3.94 -9.15 10.69
N GLY A 45 3.05 -10.12 10.91
CA GLY A 45 2.27 -10.20 12.14
C GLY A 45 1.38 -8.99 12.35
N LEU A 46 0.77 -8.48 11.28
CA LEU A 46 -0.07 -7.30 11.38
C LEU A 46 -1.31 -7.59 12.21
N ASP A 47 -1.64 -6.66 13.11
CA ASP A 47 -2.85 -6.75 13.92
C ASP A 47 -4.05 -6.32 13.08
N ILE A 48 -5.12 -7.11 13.13
CA ILE A 48 -6.36 -6.77 12.45
C ILE A 48 -7.14 -5.80 13.35
N VAL A 49 -7.40 -4.61 12.80
CA VAL A 49 -8.12 -3.57 13.55
C VAL A 49 -9.63 -3.81 13.48
N ASP A 50 -10.13 -4.03 12.29
CA ASP A 50 -11.55 -4.29 12.02
C ASP A 50 -11.69 -4.87 10.62
N GLN A 51 -12.92 -4.93 10.11
CA GLN A 51 -13.20 -5.36 8.75
C GLN A 51 -13.90 -4.23 8.01
N VAL A 52 -13.59 -4.12 6.72
CA VAL A 52 -14.12 -3.07 5.86
C VAL A 52 -14.83 -3.72 4.69
N GLN A 53 -16.00 -3.18 4.35
CA GLN A 53 -16.73 -3.58 3.15
C GLN A 53 -16.13 -2.87 1.94
N THR A 54 -15.76 -3.63 0.93
CA THR A 54 -15.26 -3.07 -0.32
C THR A 54 -16.08 -3.56 -1.49
N GLU A 55 -16.18 -2.74 -2.52
CA GLU A 55 -16.88 -3.14 -3.73
C GLU A 55 -15.90 -3.69 -4.75
N THR A 56 -16.26 -4.79 -5.36
CA THR A 56 -15.51 -5.39 -6.47
C THR A 56 -16.42 -5.57 -7.65
N ALA A 57 -15.87 -5.95 -8.79
CA ALA A 57 -16.67 -6.26 -9.97
C ALA A 57 -17.66 -7.40 -9.72
N ALA A 58 -17.38 -8.26 -8.75
CA ALA A 58 -18.23 -9.40 -8.39
C ALA A 58 -19.20 -9.10 -7.23
N GLY A 59 -19.21 -7.85 -6.73
CA GLY A 59 -20.04 -7.43 -5.61
C GLY A 59 -19.23 -7.00 -4.40
N GLU A 60 -19.92 -6.85 -3.27
CA GLU A 60 -19.26 -6.43 -2.04
C GLU A 60 -18.57 -7.61 -1.35
N ILE A 61 -17.38 -7.35 -0.82
CA ILE A 61 -16.67 -8.32 0.01
C ILE A 61 -16.21 -7.62 1.29
N SER A 62 -16.02 -8.42 2.34
CA SER A 62 -15.47 -7.95 3.60
C SER A 62 -14.00 -8.33 3.65
N VAL A 63 -13.13 -7.36 3.92
CA VAL A 63 -11.68 -7.58 4.01
C VAL A 63 -11.16 -7.06 5.34
N ASP A 64 -10.08 -7.67 5.81
CA ASP A 64 -9.45 -7.23 7.05
C ASP A 64 -8.71 -5.92 6.83
N HIS A 65 -8.76 -5.06 7.84
CA HIS A 65 -8.11 -3.77 7.85
C HIS A 65 -7.03 -3.76 8.92
N SER A 66 -5.88 -3.23 8.57
CA SER A 66 -4.75 -3.09 9.48
C SER A 66 -3.99 -1.81 9.16
N PHE A 67 -2.85 -1.64 9.80
CA PHE A 67 -1.90 -0.56 9.53
C PHE A 67 -0.54 -1.16 9.22
N ALA A 68 0.16 -0.57 8.28
CA ALA A 68 1.51 -0.99 7.92
C ALA A 68 2.40 0.23 7.70
N LEU A 69 3.67 0.08 8.03
CA LEU A 69 4.68 1.06 7.68
C LEU A 69 5.17 0.75 6.28
N VAL A 70 5.08 1.73 5.40
CA VAL A 70 5.56 1.59 4.01
C VAL A 70 6.73 2.53 3.82
N GLU A 71 7.80 2.01 3.27
CA GLU A 71 9.00 2.80 2.99
C GLU A 71 9.34 2.74 1.51
N TYR A 72 9.64 3.91 0.94
CA TYR A 72 10.07 4.04 -0.45
C TYR A 72 11.11 5.16 -0.54
N ASP A 73 12.29 4.82 -1.03
CA ASP A 73 13.35 5.80 -1.32
C ASP A 73 13.63 6.71 -0.11
N GLY A 74 13.71 6.12 1.08
CA GLY A 74 14.00 6.83 2.32
C GLY A 74 12.82 7.53 2.95
N LYS A 75 11.67 7.53 2.30
CA LYS A 75 10.44 8.09 2.87
C LYS A 75 9.63 7.00 3.55
N GLN A 76 8.96 7.34 4.63
CA GLN A 76 8.17 6.40 5.41
C GLN A 76 6.78 6.96 5.69
N SER A 77 5.81 6.08 5.70
CA SER A 77 4.43 6.43 6.07
C SER A 77 3.76 5.22 6.69
N VAL A 78 3.04 5.44 7.78
CA VAL A 78 2.15 4.43 8.33
C VAL A 78 0.78 4.64 7.69
N SER A 79 0.30 3.63 7.02
CA SER A 79 -0.92 3.74 6.22
C SER A 79 -1.92 2.67 6.61
N ASP A 80 -3.21 2.99 6.42
CA ASP A 80 -4.25 1.98 6.40
C ASP A 80 -3.95 0.99 5.28
N VAL A 81 -4.10 -0.30 5.55
CA VAL A 81 -3.98 -1.34 4.55
C VAL A 81 -5.14 -2.30 4.64
N LEU A 82 -5.53 -2.84 3.51
CA LEU A 82 -6.50 -3.92 3.42
C LEU A 82 -5.75 -5.22 3.16
N ILE A 83 -6.24 -6.32 3.73
CA ILE A 83 -5.66 -7.64 3.53
C ILE A 83 -6.66 -8.46 2.74
N ASN A 84 -6.27 -8.85 1.53
CA ASN A 84 -7.15 -9.56 0.61
C ASN A 84 -6.60 -10.96 0.35
N ASP A 85 -7.39 -11.98 0.70
CA ASP A 85 -6.97 -13.37 0.59
C ASP A 85 -6.84 -13.84 -0.86
N HIS A 86 -7.46 -13.14 -1.78
CA HIS A 86 -7.44 -13.51 -3.21
C HIS A 86 -6.41 -12.75 -4.02
N LEU A 87 -5.71 -11.81 -3.38
CA LEU A 87 -4.71 -11.00 -4.05
C LEU A 87 -3.35 -11.68 -3.96
N ARG A 88 -2.59 -11.63 -5.05
CA ARG A 88 -1.27 -12.27 -5.10
C ARG A 88 -0.12 -11.27 -5.16
N GLU A 89 -0.43 -9.98 -5.26
CA GLU A 89 0.58 -8.95 -5.30
C GLU A 89 0.16 -7.76 -4.45
N VAL A 90 1.13 -6.91 -4.11
CA VAL A 90 0.88 -5.69 -3.35
C VAL A 90 0.37 -4.62 -4.31
N LEU A 91 -0.74 -3.98 -3.94
CA LEU A 91 -1.27 -2.82 -4.65
C LEU A 91 -1.06 -1.59 -3.77
N VAL A 92 -0.31 -0.61 -4.27
CA VAL A 92 -0.05 0.63 -3.53
C VAL A 92 -1.11 1.64 -3.90
N GLY A 93 -1.93 2.02 -2.92
CA GLY A 93 -3.05 2.93 -3.12
C GLY A 93 -2.68 4.39 -2.91
N VAL A 94 -3.65 5.25 -3.20
CA VAL A 94 -3.47 6.72 -3.22
C VAL A 94 -3.09 7.26 -1.84
N VAL A 95 -3.72 6.79 -0.78
CA VAL A 95 -3.45 7.30 0.57
C VAL A 95 -2.00 7.04 0.97
N THR A 96 -1.46 5.87 0.62
CA THR A 96 -0.05 5.56 0.88
C THR A 96 0.86 6.49 0.08
N LEU A 97 0.54 6.73 -1.20
CA LEU A 97 1.35 7.65 -2.02
C LEU A 97 1.34 9.05 -1.43
N GLU A 98 0.18 9.53 -1.00
CA GLU A 98 0.08 10.85 -0.37
C GLU A 98 0.90 10.92 0.92
N GLY A 99 0.82 9.87 1.74
CA GLY A 99 1.62 9.79 2.96
C GLY A 99 3.11 9.80 2.70
N LEU A 100 3.53 9.22 1.58
CA LEU A 100 4.93 9.21 1.15
C LEU A 100 5.30 10.49 0.40
N ARG A 101 4.37 11.40 0.18
CA ARG A 101 4.54 12.63 -0.59
C ARG A 101 5.01 12.32 -2.01
N LEU A 102 4.32 11.36 -2.64
CA LEU A 102 4.61 10.90 -4.00
C LEU A 102 3.36 11.00 -4.86
N ALA A 103 3.57 11.18 -6.15
CA ALA A 103 2.53 11.11 -7.16
C ALA A 103 3.06 10.39 -8.39
N VAL A 104 2.16 9.87 -9.21
CA VAL A 104 2.54 9.29 -10.49
C VAL A 104 2.62 10.42 -11.51
N ASP A 105 3.76 10.53 -12.17
CA ASP A 105 3.91 11.43 -13.31
C ASP A 105 3.33 10.73 -14.54
N PRO A 106 2.24 11.24 -15.12
CA PRO A 106 1.62 10.57 -16.27
C PRO A 106 2.48 10.57 -17.52
N ARG A 107 3.44 11.48 -17.61
CA ARG A 107 4.34 11.55 -18.77
C ARG A 107 5.41 10.47 -18.74
N SER A 108 6.07 10.31 -17.58
CA SER A 108 7.17 9.37 -17.45
C SER A 108 6.71 8.00 -16.96
N GLY A 109 5.52 7.90 -16.36
CA GLY A 109 5.05 6.69 -15.70
C GLY A 109 5.85 6.37 -14.46
N ARG A 110 6.46 7.36 -13.82
CA ARG A 110 7.30 7.18 -12.63
C ARG A 110 6.70 7.90 -11.45
N LEU A 111 7.10 7.48 -10.25
CA LEU A 111 6.77 8.22 -9.03
C LEU A 111 7.68 9.45 -8.94
N VAL A 112 7.08 10.56 -8.60
CA VAL A 112 7.78 11.83 -8.40
C VAL A 112 7.40 12.41 -7.05
N ASP A 113 8.30 13.21 -6.49
CA ASP A 113 8.06 13.87 -5.22
C ASP A 113 6.98 14.94 -5.35
N THR A 114 6.14 15.04 -4.33
CA THR A 114 5.19 16.13 -4.20
C THR A 114 5.41 16.85 -2.88
N LYS A 115 4.79 18.03 -2.75
CA LYS A 115 4.85 18.81 -1.52
C LYS A 115 3.48 18.82 -0.87
N LEU A 116 3.47 18.75 0.46
CA LEU A 116 2.25 18.96 1.23
C LEU A 116 1.99 20.47 1.28
N LEU A 117 0.72 20.82 1.16
CA LEU A 117 0.29 22.22 1.28
C LEU A 117 -0.25 22.44 2.69
N LEU A 118 0.30 23.40 3.39
CA LEU A 118 -0.20 23.86 4.69
C LEU A 118 -0.90 25.19 4.48
N MET A 119 -2.16 25.22 4.86
CA MET A 119 -3.00 26.41 4.69
C MET A 119 -3.04 27.19 6.00
#